data_24280d514126b67677c868259858883a
#
_entry.id   24280d514126b67677c868259858883a
#
_cell.length_a   1.000
_cell.length_b   1.000
_cell.length_c   1.000
_cell.angle_alpha   90.00
_cell.angle_beta   90.00
_cell.angle_gamma   90.00
#
_symmetry.space_group_name_H-M   'P 1'
#
loop_
_entity.id
_entity.type
_entity.pdbx_description
1 polymer ?
#
loop_
_entity_poly.entity_id
_entity_poly.type
_entity_poly.pdbx_seq_one_letter_code
_entity_poly.pdbx_strand_id
1 'polypeptide(L)'
;LEDKTFVLDTSAIMSLVQDVTTFQDGPGFAGVLGDNEIIIPRVVLDELDKLRHGSGEKSKIALEASRQLEKYSIVGSLLEGVETEKGGILKIAPRPTNEKVIAWGLKANVADHEILATAMEIEDKMRGSERQNAEHNDEEKLPSSVILITQDRILRILARSVYGVKAEELRSVCAPVPDVDPGYRKIELSSDEIDDVIQNGFYAVQDEPQINSLFHLVDRESPDVHYCYCIAREPATKKIELIDRTKVDFLKVAGEVAGKNVRQKLLLWSLMGAGESDPSAPGAIKLISLAGPAGSGKSFLTLAAAWERLERGHFERIVITRPMVEIGTSLGFLPGSLDEKIRPWGGMIEDNLRAIVHVPSPDEGRGGAKRGVQRAVRHFDAKSWLEMEDRLELIPLAYIRGRTFRKTFVILEEAQNLELGPLKVLLTRLGEGSMVVVIGDSSQIDNQFLSNRNNGLAHAINAFRKWPGAMHFRMKQIVRSELAEAASNLL
;
A
#
# COMPACT_ATOMS: atom_id res chain seq x y z
N LEU A 1 -17.69 25.72 -3.69
CA LEU A 1 -17.66 24.30 -4.10
C LEU A 1 -19.10 23.96 -4.42
N GLU A 2 -19.41 23.48 -5.64
CA GLU A 2 -20.74 23.04 -5.99
C GLU A 2 -21.11 21.83 -5.14
N ASP A 3 -22.25 21.87 -4.46
CA ASP A 3 -22.80 20.74 -3.70
C ASP A 3 -23.08 19.59 -4.64
N LYS A 4 -22.39 18.45 -4.46
CA LYS A 4 -22.55 17.25 -5.28
C LYS A 4 -23.47 16.27 -4.59
N THR A 5 -24.33 15.62 -5.35
CA THR A 5 -25.17 14.53 -4.88
C THR A 5 -24.60 13.19 -5.36
N PHE A 6 -24.22 12.34 -4.42
CA PHE A 6 -23.67 11.01 -4.70
C PHE A 6 -24.75 9.94 -4.49
N VAL A 7 -24.97 9.12 -5.49
CA VAL A 7 -25.79 7.91 -5.39
C VAL A 7 -24.87 6.71 -5.26
N LEU A 8 -24.95 5.99 -4.15
CA LEU A 8 -24.03 4.87 -3.86
C LEU A 8 -24.67 3.53 -4.20
N ASP A 9 -23.93 2.68 -4.90
CA ASP A 9 -24.29 1.27 -5.03
C ASP A 9 -23.74 0.43 -3.86
N THR A 10 -24.10 -0.85 -3.82
CA THR A 10 -23.68 -1.78 -2.77
C THR A 10 -22.17 -1.96 -2.72
N SER A 11 -21.52 -2.02 -3.89
CA SER A 11 -20.08 -2.21 -3.99
C SER A 11 -19.31 -0.98 -3.48
N ALA A 12 -19.83 0.22 -3.70
CA ALA A 12 -19.26 1.47 -3.20
C ALA A 12 -19.38 1.56 -1.68
N ILE A 13 -20.53 1.24 -1.09
CA ILE A 13 -20.70 1.23 0.37
C ILE A 13 -19.79 0.22 1.03
N MET A 14 -19.70 -0.99 0.50
CA MET A 14 -18.83 -2.02 1.04
C MET A 14 -17.36 -1.59 1.03
N SER A 15 -16.90 -0.96 -0.05
CA SER A 15 -15.55 -0.41 -0.13
C SER A 15 -15.33 0.73 0.87
N LEU A 16 -16.29 1.66 1.00
CA LEU A 16 -16.21 2.76 1.98
C LEU A 16 -16.14 2.24 3.41
N VAL A 17 -16.98 1.28 3.77
CA VAL A 17 -16.99 0.69 5.12
C VAL A 17 -15.69 -0.06 5.41
N GLN A 18 -15.16 -0.78 4.43
CA GLN A 18 -13.87 -1.45 4.55
C GLN A 18 -12.73 -0.45 4.79
N ASP A 19 -12.76 0.70 4.10
CA ASP A 19 -11.77 1.77 4.28
C ASP A 19 -11.89 2.46 5.65
N VAL A 20 -13.12 2.65 6.16
CA VAL A 20 -13.40 3.37 7.42
C VAL A 20 -13.20 2.51 8.66
N THR A 21 -13.47 1.21 8.61
CA THR A 21 -13.21 0.31 9.76
C THR A 21 -11.73 0.25 10.15
N THR A 22 -10.86 0.87 9.33
CA THR A 22 -9.45 1.04 9.64
C THR A 22 -9.16 2.13 10.67
N PHE A 23 -10.10 3.05 10.92
CA PHE A 23 -9.94 4.17 11.86
C PHE A 23 -10.95 4.04 13.00
N GLN A 24 -10.53 3.56 14.17
CA GLN A 24 -11.41 3.37 15.33
C GLN A 24 -12.12 4.65 15.81
N ASP A 25 -11.58 5.84 15.46
CA ASP A 25 -12.11 7.17 15.82
C ASP A 25 -12.35 8.05 14.57
N GLY A 26 -12.48 7.44 13.39
CA GLY A 26 -12.73 8.15 12.14
C GLY A 26 -14.21 8.46 11.88
N PRO A 27 -14.51 9.38 10.95
CA PRO A 27 -15.87 9.60 10.50
C PRO A 27 -16.47 8.30 9.96
N GLY A 28 -17.77 8.08 10.13
CA GLY A 28 -18.49 6.97 9.50
C GLY A 28 -18.29 6.96 7.98
N PHE A 29 -18.67 5.88 7.31
CA PHE A 29 -18.42 5.76 5.85
C PHE A 29 -18.99 6.95 5.05
N ALA A 30 -20.09 7.55 5.49
CA ALA A 30 -20.69 8.71 4.87
C ALA A 30 -19.82 9.98 5.06
N GLY A 31 -19.15 10.15 6.18
CA GLY A 31 -18.25 11.29 6.42
C GLY A 31 -16.99 11.30 5.54
N VAL A 32 -16.66 10.20 4.87
CA VAL A 32 -15.54 10.14 3.89
C VAL A 32 -15.82 10.98 2.66
N LEU A 33 -17.11 11.14 2.30
CA LEU A 33 -17.55 11.90 1.12
C LEU A 33 -17.71 13.42 1.40
N GLY A 34 -17.29 13.88 2.59
CA GLY A 34 -17.25 15.30 2.93
C GLY A 34 -18.62 15.89 3.25
N ASP A 35 -18.85 17.14 2.81
CA ASP A 35 -20.06 17.96 2.99
C ASP A 35 -21.13 17.74 1.92
N ASN A 36 -21.02 16.68 1.13
CA ASN A 36 -21.91 16.38 0.00
C ASN A 36 -23.19 15.65 0.45
N GLU A 37 -24.21 15.68 -0.42
CA GLU A 37 -25.41 14.87 -0.27
C GLU A 37 -25.15 13.44 -0.73
N ILE A 38 -25.48 12.46 0.12
CA ILE A 38 -25.24 11.04 -0.11
C ILE A 38 -26.59 10.33 -0.13
N ILE A 39 -26.90 9.65 -1.21
CA ILE A 39 -28.15 8.94 -1.40
C ILE A 39 -27.90 7.45 -1.56
N ILE A 40 -28.56 6.66 -0.74
CA ILE A 40 -28.53 5.20 -0.79
C ILE A 40 -29.88 4.72 -1.37
N PRO A 41 -29.88 4.11 -2.56
CA PRO A 41 -31.07 3.48 -3.11
C PRO A 41 -31.60 2.38 -2.18
N ARG A 42 -32.91 2.27 -2.00
CA ARG A 42 -33.54 1.24 -1.15
C ARG A 42 -33.08 -0.18 -1.50
N VAL A 43 -32.88 -0.49 -2.79
CA VAL A 43 -32.43 -1.81 -3.24
C VAL A 43 -31.07 -2.20 -2.67
N VAL A 44 -30.20 -1.22 -2.41
CA VAL A 44 -28.87 -1.46 -1.79
C VAL A 44 -29.00 -1.99 -0.38
N LEU A 45 -30.02 -1.55 0.39
CA LEU A 45 -30.28 -2.11 1.73
C LEU A 45 -30.69 -3.58 1.66
N ASP A 46 -31.46 -3.96 0.64
CA ASP A 46 -31.88 -5.35 0.45
C ASP A 46 -30.72 -6.24 0.01
N GLU A 47 -29.75 -5.69 -0.75
CA GLU A 47 -28.52 -6.40 -1.10
C GLU A 47 -27.59 -6.56 0.11
N LEU A 48 -27.41 -5.51 0.92
CA LEU A 48 -26.64 -5.58 2.17
C LEU A 48 -27.28 -6.60 3.14
N ASP A 49 -28.62 -6.65 3.22
CA ASP A 49 -29.32 -7.63 4.04
C ASP A 49 -29.05 -9.08 3.58
N LYS A 50 -29.08 -9.35 2.29
CA LYS A 50 -28.70 -10.66 1.73
C LYS A 50 -27.25 -11.03 2.03
N LEU A 51 -26.33 -10.06 1.87
CA LEU A 51 -24.90 -10.28 2.05
C LEU A 51 -24.55 -10.55 3.53
N ARG A 52 -25.18 -9.87 4.51
CA ARG A 52 -24.88 -10.06 5.93
C ARG A 52 -25.21 -11.45 6.45
N HIS A 53 -26.15 -12.16 5.81
CA HIS A 53 -26.55 -13.53 6.16
C HIS A 53 -25.65 -14.60 5.50
N GLY A 54 -24.73 -14.22 4.64
CA GLY A 54 -23.73 -15.11 4.05
C GLY A 54 -22.62 -15.54 5.01
N SER A 55 -21.60 -16.19 4.50
CA SER A 55 -20.38 -16.54 5.23
C SER A 55 -19.17 -15.81 4.62
N GLY A 56 -18.18 -15.50 5.47
CA GLY A 56 -16.92 -14.89 5.01
C GLY A 56 -16.85 -13.38 5.24
N GLU A 57 -15.92 -12.74 4.55
CA GLU A 57 -15.56 -11.35 4.78
C GLU A 57 -16.62 -10.37 4.29
N LYS A 58 -17.23 -10.64 3.13
CA LYS A 58 -18.34 -9.82 2.61
C LYS A 58 -19.50 -9.68 3.61
N SER A 59 -19.80 -10.77 4.33
CA SER A 59 -20.84 -10.77 5.36
C SER A 59 -20.47 -9.85 6.53
N LYS A 60 -19.21 -9.82 6.94
CA LYS A 60 -18.73 -8.94 8.03
C LYS A 60 -18.79 -7.47 7.63
N ILE A 61 -18.37 -7.15 6.40
CA ILE A 61 -18.43 -5.78 5.88
C ILE A 61 -19.87 -5.31 5.75
N ALA A 62 -20.77 -6.15 5.20
CA ALA A 62 -22.20 -5.84 5.08
C ALA A 62 -22.86 -5.66 6.45
N LEU A 63 -22.48 -6.47 7.46
CA LEU A 63 -22.94 -6.31 8.83
C LEU A 63 -22.46 -4.97 9.42
N GLU A 64 -21.21 -4.59 9.19
CA GLU A 64 -20.69 -3.30 9.67
C GLU A 64 -21.34 -2.12 8.95
N ALA A 65 -21.56 -2.22 7.64
CA ALA A 65 -22.33 -1.23 6.88
C ALA A 65 -23.72 -1.02 7.48
N SER A 66 -24.41 -2.13 7.80
CA SER A 66 -25.72 -2.09 8.43
C SER A 66 -25.70 -1.42 9.82
N ARG A 67 -24.67 -1.70 10.63
CA ARG A 67 -24.50 -1.05 11.94
C ARG A 67 -24.26 0.45 11.84
N GLN A 68 -23.47 0.89 10.86
CA GLN A 68 -23.22 2.31 10.65
C GLN A 68 -24.49 3.02 10.16
N LEU A 69 -25.26 2.42 9.25
CA LEU A 69 -26.54 2.95 8.83
C LEU A 69 -27.55 3.02 10.00
N GLU A 70 -27.56 2.01 10.88
CA GLU A 70 -28.40 2.01 12.08
C GLU A 70 -28.07 3.19 13.00
N LYS A 71 -26.79 3.53 13.20
CA LYS A 71 -26.39 4.71 14.00
C LYS A 71 -27.00 6.00 13.44
N TYR A 72 -26.96 6.21 12.13
CA TYR A 72 -27.59 7.39 11.52
C TYR A 72 -29.13 7.36 11.66
N SER A 73 -29.77 6.18 11.60
CA SER A 73 -31.22 6.05 11.77
C SER A 73 -31.72 6.36 13.19
N ILE A 74 -30.85 6.25 14.18
CA ILE A 74 -31.14 6.61 15.59
C ILE A 74 -31.12 8.15 15.75
N VAL A 75 -30.27 8.83 14.99
CA VAL A 75 -30.11 10.31 15.06
C VAL A 75 -31.30 11.01 14.38
N GLY A 76 -31.85 10.45 13.31
CA GLY A 76 -32.96 11.06 12.57
C GLY A 76 -33.55 10.17 11.48
N SER A 77 -34.49 10.72 10.75
CA SER A 77 -35.15 10.05 9.61
C SER A 77 -34.22 10.03 8.39
N LEU A 78 -33.75 8.88 7.99
CA LEU A 78 -32.96 8.71 6.76
C LEU A 78 -33.77 9.00 5.47
N LEU A 79 -35.08 9.07 5.53
CA LEU A 79 -35.90 9.50 4.40
C LEU A 79 -35.87 11.01 4.21
N GLU A 80 -35.80 11.75 5.30
CA GLU A 80 -35.72 13.22 5.30
C GLU A 80 -34.27 13.71 5.16
N GLY A 81 -33.32 12.93 5.66
CA GLY A 81 -31.88 13.20 5.65
C GLY A 81 -31.31 13.38 7.03
N VAL A 82 -30.15 12.82 7.26
CA VAL A 82 -29.40 12.92 8.52
C VAL A 82 -28.02 13.52 8.23
N GLU A 83 -27.64 14.51 9.02
CA GLU A 83 -26.34 15.14 8.91
C GLU A 83 -25.21 14.16 9.25
N THR A 84 -24.16 14.17 8.46
CA THR A 84 -22.95 13.38 8.66
C THR A 84 -21.92 14.14 9.49
N GLU A 85 -20.88 13.46 9.98
CA GLU A 85 -19.84 14.03 10.86
C GLU A 85 -19.04 15.19 10.20
N LYS A 86 -19.18 15.37 8.88
CA LYS A 86 -18.52 16.46 8.13
C LYS A 86 -19.49 17.44 7.48
N GLY A 87 -20.73 17.46 7.94
CA GLY A 87 -21.73 18.43 7.46
C GLY A 87 -22.45 18.03 6.18
N GLY A 88 -22.16 16.85 5.61
CA GLY A 88 -22.93 16.30 4.50
C GLY A 88 -24.29 15.73 4.95
N ILE A 89 -25.15 15.35 4.03
CA ILE A 89 -26.48 14.80 4.33
C ILE A 89 -26.60 13.37 3.77
N LEU A 90 -26.93 12.41 4.63
CA LEU A 90 -27.20 11.03 4.23
C LEU A 90 -28.69 10.77 4.13
N LYS A 91 -29.14 10.27 2.97
CA LYS A 91 -30.53 9.92 2.68
C LYS A 91 -30.69 8.53 2.09
N ILE A 92 -31.86 7.93 2.32
CA ILE A 92 -32.30 6.71 1.62
C ILE A 92 -33.37 7.10 0.59
N ALA A 93 -33.12 6.78 -0.67
CA ALA A 93 -34.13 6.97 -1.71
C ALA A 93 -35.08 5.75 -1.78
N PRO A 94 -36.40 5.96 -1.89
CA PRO A 94 -37.36 4.88 -2.13
C PRO A 94 -37.07 4.20 -3.47
N ARG A 95 -37.57 2.97 -3.63
CA ARG A 95 -37.51 2.28 -4.91
C ARG A 95 -38.30 3.04 -6.00
N PRO A 96 -37.73 3.22 -7.20
CA PRO A 96 -38.47 3.71 -8.34
C PRO A 96 -39.58 2.71 -8.68
N THR A 97 -40.70 3.20 -9.19
CA THR A 97 -41.78 2.29 -9.60
C THR A 97 -41.38 1.44 -10.81
N ASN A 98 -41.86 0.20 -10.89
CA ASN A 98 -41.58 -0.69 -12.02
C ASN A 98 -41.93 -0.07 -13.36
N GLU A 99 -43.00 0.72 -13.42
CA GLU A 99 -43.45 1.43 -14.62
C GLU A 99 -42.38 2.44 -15.11
N LYS A 100 -41.80 3.22 -14.20
CA LYS A 100 -40.70 4.15 -14.51
C LYS A 100 -39.45 3.43 -14.99
N VAL A 101 -39.05 2.35 -14.28
CA VAL A 101 -37.85 1.55 -14.63
C VAL A 101 -38.02 1.02 -16.07
N ILE A 102 -39.17 0.47 -16.39
CA ILE A 102 -39.49 -0.06 -17.73
C ILE A 102 -39.55 1.05 -18.77
N ALA A 103 -40.14 2.21 -18.44
CA ALA A 103 -40.21 3.35 -19.34
C ALA A 103 -38.84 3.88 -19.78
N TRP A 104 -37.84 3.76 -18.94
CA TRP A 104 -36.43 4.07 -19.29
C TRP A 104 -35.70 2.92 -20.02
N GLY A 105 -36.39 1.82 -20.36
CA GLY A 105 -35.80 0.66 -21.04
C GLY A 105 -34.96 -0.21 -20.12
N LEU A 106 -35.05 -0.03 -18.79
CA LEU A 106 -34.38 -0.82 -17.76
C LEU A 106 -35.25 -2.03 -17.36
N LYS A 107 -34.64 -3.03 -16.76
CA LYS A 107 -35.35 -4.22 -16.27
C LYS A 107 -35.73 -4.02 -14.80
N ALA A 108 -37.01 -4.11 -14.48
CA ALA A 108 -37.50 -4.12 -13.11
C ALA A 108 -36.98 -5.36 -12.35
N ASN A 109 -36.81 -5.23 -11.04
CA ASN A 109 -36.30 -6.26 -10.14
C ASN A 109 -34.82 -6.73 -10.40
N VAL A 110 -34.06 -5.90 -11.10
CA VAL A 110 -32.60 -6.05 -11.25
C VAL A 110 -31.95 -4.91 -10.50
N ALA A 111 -31.13 -5.25 -9.49
CA ALA A 111 -30.58 -4.27 -8.54
C ALA A 111 -29.83 -3.13 -9.24
N ASP A 112 -28.89 -3.45 -10.12
CA ASP A 112 -28.11 -2.46 -10.88
C ASP A 112 -29.00 -1.50 -11.68
N HIS A 113 -30.07 -2.02 -12.27
CA HIS A 113 -31.03 -1.22 -13.03
C HIS A 113 -31.87 -0.31 -12.12
N GLU A 114 -32.27 -0.79 -10.95
CA GLU A 114 -33.01 0.02 -9.97
C GLU A 114 -32.08 1.10 -9.36
N ILE A 115 -30.81 0.83 -9.13
CA ILE A 115 -29.82 1.80 -8.67
C ILE A 115 -29.67 2.91 -9.73
N LEU A 116 -29.48 2.52 -10.99
CA LEU A 116 -29.36 3.47 -12.10
C LEU A 116 -30.65 4.30 -12.27
N ALA A 117 -31.80 3.66 -12.21
CA ALA A 117 -33.10 4.35 -12.28
C ALA A 117 -33.27 5.36 -11.12
N THR A 118 -32.79 5.03 -9.93
CA THR A 118 -32.81 5.95 -8.79
C THR A 118 -31.96 7.20 -9.09
N ALA A 119 -30.74 7.02 -9.62
CA ALA A 119 -29.87 8.13 -10.00
C ALA A 119 -30.52 9.03 -11.07
N MET A 120 -31.13 8.43 -12.08
CA MET A 120 -31.87 9.15 -13.13
C MET A 120 -33.06 9.94 -12.56
N GLU A 121 -33.85 9.33 -11.66
CA GLU A 121 -35.01 9.99 -11.04
C GLU A 121 -34.59 11.23 -10.20
N ILE A 122 -33.46 11.12 -9.49
CA ILE A 122 -32.92 12.23 -8.70
C ILE A 122 -32.45 13.35 -9.64
N GLU A 123 -31.72 12.99 -10.70
CA GLU A 123 -31.25 13.96 -11.69
C GLU A 123 -32.40 14.70 -12.37
N ASP A 124 -33.46 13.99 -12.74
CA ASP A 124 -34.68 14.59 -13.33
C ASP A 124 -35.37 15.55 -12.35
N LYS A 125 -35.47 15.18 -11.07
CA LYS A 125 -36.06 16.05 -10.04
C LYS A 125 -35.24 17.33 -9.85
N MET A 126 -33.91 17.23 -9.82
CA MET A 126 -33.03 18.39 -9.69
C MET A 126 -33.15 19.34 -10.87
N ARG A 127 -33.10 18.79 -12.09
CA ARG A 127 -33.33 19.59 -13.33
C ARG A 127 -34.71 20.23 -13.39
N GLY A 128 -35.72 19.54 -12.88
CA GLY A 128 -37.09 20.08 -12.80
C GLY A 128 -37.23 21.26 -11.84
N SER A 129 -36.59 21.17 -10.68
CA SER A 129 -36.58 22.24 -9.66
C SER A 129 -35.81 23.48 -10.13
N GLU A 130 -34.70 23.27 -10.84
CA GLU A 130 -33.88 24.37 -11.40
C GLU A 130 -34.63 25.13 -12.53
N ARG A 131 -35.37 24.41 -13.38
CA ARG A 131 -36.23 25.04 -14.42
C ARG A 131 -37.35 25.90 -13.84
N GLN A 132 -37.88 25.60 -12.65
CA GLN A 132 -38.88 26.42 -11.97
C GLN A 132 -38.27 27.67 -11.32
N ASN A 133 -36.98 27.66 -10.99
CA ASN A 133 -36.26 28.78 -10.39
C ASN A 133 -35.55 29.67 -11.43
N ALA A 134 -35.39 29.21 -12.67
CA ALA A 134 -34.76 29.93 -13.77
C ALA A 134 -35.79 30.61 -14.68
N GLU A 135 -36.56 31.56 -14.15
CA GLU A 135 -37.20 32.58 -14.97
C GLU A 135 -36.16 33.68 -15.28
N HIS A 136 -35.27 33.47 -16.19
CA HIS A 136 -34.39 34.37 -16.97
C HIS A 136 -32.95 33.90 -17.04
N ASN A 137 -32.57 33.54 -18.24
CA ASN A 137 -31.25 33.54 -18.90
C ASN A 137 -30.64 32.16 -19.26
N ASP A 138 -30.46 32.07 -20.58
CA ASP A 138 -29.50 31.32 -21.38
C ASP A 138 -29.26 29.81 -21.14
N GLU A 139 -29.39 29.09 -22.26
CA GLU A 139 -29.13 27.68 -22.49
C GLU A 139 -27.63 27.29 -22.29
N GLU A 140 -27.07 27.51 -21.14
CA GLU A 140 -25.84 26.80 -20.76
C GLU A 140 -26.21 25.50 -20.04
N LYS A 141 -25.78 24.36 -20.61
CA LYS A 141 -25.87 23.05 -19.97
C LYS A 141 -25.22 23.13 -18.58
N LEU A 142 -26.05 23.28 -17.56
CA LEU A 142 -25.57 23.14 -16.17
C LEU A 142 -24.96 21.75 -15.98
N PRO A 143 -23.77 21.66 -15.32
CA PRO A 143 -23.15 20.37 -15.07
C PRO A 143 -24.08 19.52 -14.19
N SER A 144 -24.31 18.26 -14.58
CA SER A 144 -25.05 17.29 -13.77
C SER A 144 -24.44 17.19 -12.36
N SER A 145 -25.23 17.55 -11.35
CA SER A 145 -24.83 17.49 -9.96
C SER A 145 -24.89 16.08 -9.35
N VAL A 146 -25.57 15.15 -10.03
CA VAL A 146 -25.75 13.76 -9.58
C VAL A 146 -24.65 12.85 -10.14
N ILE A 147 -24.00 12.11 -9.25
CA ILE A 147 -22.91 11.19 -9.61
C ILE A 147 -23.21 9.81 -9.01
N LEU A 148 -23.37 8.81 -9.86
CA LEU A 148 -23.45 7.41 -9.43
C LEU A 148 -22.05 6.89 -9.09
N ILE A 149 -21.85 6.44 -7.85
CA ILE A 149 -20.60 5.85 -7.39
C ILE A 149 -20.75 4.33 -7.36
N THR A 150 -19.95 3.65 -8.17
CA THR A 150 -19.96 2.18 -8.26
C THR A 150 -18.58 1.63 -8.62
N GLN A 151 -18.26 0.45 -8.09
CA GLN A 151 -17.06 -0.32 -8.49
C GLN A 151 -17.36 -1.20 -9.72
N ASP A 152 -18.63 -1.41 -10.06
CA ASP A 152 -19.00 -2.20 -11.22
C ASP A 152 -18.73 -1.44 -12.53
N ARG A 153 -17.83 -2.01 -13.34
CA ARG A 153 -17.43 -1.42 -14.63
C ARG A 153 -18.56 -1.40 -15.65
N ILE A 154 -19.39 -2.45 -15.65
CA ILE A 154 -20.50 -2.58 -16.59
C ILE A 154 -21.57 -1.56 -16.25
N LEU A 155 -21.92 -1.43 -14.97
CA LEU A 155 -22.88 -0.42 -14.52
C LEU A 155 -22.40 1.01 -14.85
N ARG A 156 -21.10 1.30 -14.69
CA ARG A 156 -20.51 2.60 -15.09
C ARG A 156 -20.62 2.85 -16.60
N ILE A 157 -20.31 1.85 -17.43
CA ILE A 157 -20.44 1.97 -18.89
C ILE A 157 -21.89 2.21 -19.26
N LEU A 158 -22.81 1.43 -18.69
CA LEU A 158 -24.25 1.54 -18.94
C LEU A 158 -24.75 2.95 -18.57
N ALA A 159 -24.44 3.42 -17.38
CA ALA A 159 -24.82 4.73 -16.87
C ALA A 159 -24.33 5.86 -17.81
N ARG A 160 -23.04 5.88 -18.12
CA ARG A 160 -22.42 6.96 -18.90
C ARG A 160 -22.80 6.93 -20.38
N SER A 161 -22.71 5.75 -21.01
CA SER A 161 -22.75 5.63 -22.46
C SER A 161 -24.18 5.44 -23.00
N VAL A 162 -25.07 4.89 -22.21
CA VAL A 162 -26.48 4.60 -22.64
C VAL A 162 -27.46 5.60 -22.06
N TYR A 163 -27.32 5.94 -20.79
CA TYR A 163 -28.31 6.75 -20.07
C TYR A 163 -27.83 8.17 -19.76
N GLY A 164 -26.58 8.53 -20.07
CA GLY A 164 -26.06 9.88 -19.90
C GLY A 164 -25.85 10.31 -18.42
N VAL A 165 -25.97 9.36 -17.48
CA VAL A 165 -25.76 9.61 -16.05
C VAL A 165 -24.27 9.64 -15.75
N LYS A 166 -23.81 10.67 -15.06
CA LYS A 166 -22.43 10.73 -14.60
C LYS A 166 -22.18 9.61 -13.58
N ALA A 167 -21.24 8.72 -13.87
CA ALA A 167 -20.91 7.62 -12.98
C ALA A 167 -19.39 7.57 -12.75
N GLU A 168 -18.96 7.40 -11.51
CA GLU A 168 -17.55 7.41 -11.14
C GLU A 168 -17.21 6.20 -10.27
N GLU A 169 -15.95 5.83 -10.29
CA GLU A 169 -15.41 4.90 -9.32
C GLU A 169 -15.14 5.65 -8.01
N LEU A 170 -15.35 5.01 -6.88
CA LEU A 170 -15.09 5.61 -5.56
C LEU A 170 -13.71 6.29 -5.46
N ARG A 171 -12.70 5.76 -6.15
CA ARG A 171 -11.34 6.30 -6.19
C ARG A 171 -11.24 7.71 -6.77
N SER A 172 -12.13 8.08 -7.68
CA SER A 172 -12.13 9.43 -8.27
C SER A 172 -12.79 10.47 -7.36
N VAL A 173 -13.59 10.01 -6.41
CA VAL A 173 -14.38 10.86 -5.51
C VAL A 173 -13.71 11.04 -4.14
N CYS A 174 -13.10 9.99 -3.62
CA CYS A 174 -12.23 10.14 -2.45
C CYS A 174 -11.01 10.96 -2.85
N ALA A 175 -10.69 11.97 -2.04
CA ALA A 175 -9.50 12.79 -2.25
C ALA A 175 -8.32 11.89 -2.61
N PRO A 176 -7.55 12.21 -3.65
CA PRO A 176 -6.40 11.42 -4.00
C PRO A 176 -5.56 11.30 -2.74
N VAL A 177 -5.27 10.07 -2.32
CA VAL A 177 -4.14 9.89 -1.40
C VAL A 177 -3.00 10.61 -2.08
N PRO A 178 -2.43 11.68 -1.49
CA PRO A 178 -1.37 12.44 -2.13
C PRO A 178 -0.37 11.43 -2.62
N ASP A 179 0.08 11.59 -3.85
CA ASP A 179 1.04 10.69 -4.49
C ASP A 179 2.10 10.40 -3.44
N VAL A 180 2.10 9.18 -2.93
CA VAL A 180 2.81 8.86 -1.69
C VAL A 180 4.23 9.29 -1.93
N ASP A 181 4.69 10.30 -1.20
CA ASP A 181 6.07 10.79 -1.30
C ASP A 181 6.96 9.56 -1.40
N PRO A 182 7.72 9.37 -2.48
CA PRO A 182 8.47 8.15 -2.73
C PRO A 182 9.54 7.88 -1.65
N GLY A 183 9.58 8.67 -0.59
CA GLY A 183 10.61 8.62 0.45
C GLY A 183 11.99 9.01 -0.06
N TYR A 184 12.09 9.44 -1.31
CA TYR A 184 13.34 9.84 -1.97
C TYR A 184 13.06 10.97 -2.97
N ARG A 185 13.86 12.04 -2.89
CA ARG A 185 13.84 13.16 -3.82
C ARG A 185 15.25 13.43 -4.35
N LYS A 186 15.34 13.74 -5.65
CA LYS A 186 16.55 14.30 -6.27
C LYS A 186 16.36 15.82 -6.39
N ILE A 187 17.38 16.58 -5.98
CA ILE A 187 17.41 18.04 -6.11
C ILE A 187 18.71 18.41 -6.84
N GLU A 188 18.60 19.25 -7.85
CA GLU A 188 19.72 19.74 -8.63
C GLU A 188 20.13 21.12 -8.13
N LEU A 189 21.36 21.26 -7.69
CA LEU A 189 21.98 22.45 -7.11
C LEU A 189 23.18 22.88 -7.93
N SER A 190 23.75 24.05 -7.60
CA SER A 190 25.08 24.44 -8.07
C SER A 190 26.17 23.79 -7.23
N SER A 191 27.41 23.78 -7.75
CA SER A 191 28.58 23.25 -7.00
C SER A 191 28.75 23.97 -5.66
N ASP A 192 28.64 25.28 -5.65
CA ASP A 192 28.79 26.10 -4.43
C ASP A 192 27.73 25.75 -3.37
N GLU A 193 26.45 25.55 -3.80
CA GLU A 193 25.38 25.14 -2.90
C GLU A 193 25.63 23.75 -2.27
N ILE A 194 26.19 22.82 -3.03
CA ILE A 194 26.54 21.49 -2.50
C ILE A 194 27.69 21.59 -1.51
N ASP A 195 28.70 22.40 -1.80
CA ASP A 195 29.83 22.65 -0.88
C ASP A 195 29.35 23.29 0.43
N ASP A 196 28.41 24.23 0.35
CA ASP A 196 27.75 24.82 1.50
C ASP A 196 27.02 23.77 2.36
N VAL A 197 26.31 22.83 1.72
CA VAL A 197 25.63 21.73 2.43
C VAL A 197 26.65 20.82 3.12
N ILE A 198 27.76 20.51 2.46
CA ILE A 198 28.81 19.65 3.03
C ILE A 198 29.48 20.34 4.23
N GLN A 199 29.70 21.66 4.16
CA GLN A 199 30.30 22.44 5.24
C GLN A 199 29.35 22.65 6.41
N ASN A 200 28.09 22.98 6.14
CA ASN A 200 27.10 23.31 7.17
C ASN A 200 26.45 22.06 7.79
N GLY A 201 26.52 20.90 7.13
CA GLY A 201 25.90 19.66 7.58
C GLY A 201 24.39 19.56 7.34
N PHE A 202 23.77 20.52 6.67
CA PHE A 202 22.34 20.49 6.34
C PHE A 202 22.01 21.35 5.11
N TYR A 203 20.83 21.08 4.51
CA TYR A 203 20.20 21.92 3.48
C TYR A 203 18.80 22.35 3.92
N ALA A 204 18.42 23.62 3.65
CA ALA A 204 17.08 24.13 3.92
C ALA A 204 16.16 23.89 2.73
N VAL A 205 15.01 23.27 2.95
CA VAL A 205 13.99 23.01 1.94
C VAL A 205 12.81 23.99 2.09
N GLN A 206 12.12 24.27 0.99
CA GLN A 206 10.99 25.24 1.00
C GLN A 206 9.77 24.69 1.76
N ASP A 207 9.41 23.44 1.46
CA ASP A 207 8.27 22.75 2.05
C ASP A 207 8.72 21.83 3.18
N GLU A 208 7.81 21.60 4.14
CA GLU A 208 8.03 20.63 5.20
C GLU A 208 8.18 19.22 4.62
N PRO A 209 9.35 18.56 4.75
CA PRO A 209 9.57 17.25 4.18
C PRO A 209 8.86 16.18 5.01
N GLN A 210 8.64 15.01 4.45
CA GLN A 210 8.19 13.86 5.24
C GLN A 210 9.34 13.37 6.12
N ILE A 211 9.02 13.00 7.38
CA ILE A 211 10.03 12.45 8.30
C ILE A 211 10.72 11.22 7.69
N ASN A 212 12.03 11.12 7.87
CA ASN A 212 12.91 10.09 7.34
C ASN A 212 12.92 9.99 5.80
N SER A 213 12.37 10.96 5.05
CA SER A 213 12.59 11.01 3.61
C SER A 213 14.06 11.32 3.28
N LEU A 214 14.55 10.72 2.21
CA LEU A 214 15.92 10.82 1.76
C LEU A 214 16.04 11.75 0.56
N PHE A 215 17.13 12.49 0.50
CA PHE A 215 17.42 13.43 -0.55
C PHE A 215 18.77 13.12 -1.18
N HIS A 216 18.83 13.19 -2.47
CA HIS A 216 20.05 13.12 -3.28
C HIS A 216 20.24 14.49 -3.93
N LEU A 217 21.14 15.28 -3.39
CA LEU A 217 21.51 16.59 -3.89
C LEU A 217 22.65 16.40 -4.88
N VAL A 218 22.48 16.86 -6.11
CA VAL A 218 23.43 16.65 -7.20
C VAL A 218 23.78 17.96 -7.90
N ASP A 219 25.02 18.08 -8.31
CA ASP A 219 25.47 19.18 -9.13
C ASP A 219 24.82 19.11 -10.52
N ARG A 220 24.36 20.26 -11.03
CA ARG A 220 23.73 20.36 -12.34
C ARG A 220 24.68 20.02 -13.49
N GLU A 221 25.97 20.38 -13.37
CA GLU A 221 26.98 20.20 -14.41
C GLU A 221 27.68 18.84 -14.30
N SER A 222 27.84 18.33 -13.08
CA SER A 222 28.57 17.09 -12.79
C SER A 222 27.85 16.18 -11.79
N PRO A 223 26.62 15.70 -12.11
CA PRO A 223 25.75 15.01 -11.15
C PRO A 223 26.29 13.68 -10.61
N ASP A 224 27.19 13.04 -11.34
CA ASP A 224 27.77 11.73 -10.96
C ASP A 224 29.04 11.87 -10.09
N VAL A 225 29.65 13.05 -10.05
CA VAL A 225 30.90 13.32 -9.36
C VAL A 225 30.68 14.13 -8.09
N HIS A 226 29.92 15.22 -8.20
CA HIS A 226 29.69 16.16 -7.10
C HIS A 226 28.24 16.06 -6.64
N TYR A 227 28.04 15.40 -5.49
CA TYR A 227 26.75 15.15 -4.87
C TYR A 227 26.87 14.82 -3.39
N CYS A 228 25.77 14.94 -2.67
CA CYS A 228 25.64 14.47 -1.30
C CYS A 228 24.25 13.86 -1.04
N TYR A 229 24.13 13.20 0.11
CA TYR A 229 22.87 12.62 0.58
C TYR A 229 22.43 13.31 1.85
N CYS A 230 21.10 13.54 1.97
CA CYS A 230 20.52 14.09 3.19
C CYS A 230 19.28 13.32 3.61
N ILE A 231 18.90 13.48 4.88
CA ILE A 231 17.73 12.88 5.49
C ILE A 231 16.93 13.92 6.29
N ALA A 232 15.61 13.86 6.25
CA ALA A 232 14.72 14.70 7.03
C ALA A 232 14.43 14.05 8.39
N ARG A 233 15.16 14.42 9.45
CA ARG A 233 14.91 13.93 10.81
C ARG A 233 13.86 14.73 11.55
N GLU A 234 13.89 16.04 11.40
CA GLU A 234 13.00 16.99 12.05
C GLU A 234 12.25 17.85 11.01
N PRO A 235 11.14 17.36 10.42
CA PRO A 235 10.43 18.04 9.34
C PRO A 235 10.05 19.49 9.63
N ALA A 236 9.66 19.78 10.87
CA ALA A 236 9.22 21.12 11.28
C ALA A 236 10.34 22.18 11.14
N THR A 237 11.61 21.81 11.18
CA THR A 237 12.74 22.70 10.97
C THR A 237 12.94 23.10 9.52
N LYS A 238 12.32 22.36 8.58
CA LYS A 238 12.57 22.46 7.14
C LYS A 238 14.03 22.29 6.77
N LYS A 239 14.80 21.57 7.60
CA LYS A 239 16.19 21.22 7.34
C LYS A 239 16.32 19.73 7.10
N ILE A 240 17.13 19.40 6.10
CA ILE A 240 17.54 18.02 5.82
C ILE A 240 19.02 17.86 6.16
N GLU A 241 19.32 16.86 6.99
CA GLU A 241 20.65 16.65 7.56
C GLU A 241 21.53 15.85 6.63
N LEU A 242 22.81 16.22 6.53
CA LEU A 242 23.80 15.55 5.71
C LEU A 242 24.05 14.11 6.22
N ILE A 243 24.07 13.16 5.29
CA ILE A 243 24.48 11.78 5.53
C ILE A 243 25.93 11.62 5.07
N ASP A 244 26.75 10.96 5.86
CA ASP A 244 28.10 10.58 5.45
C ASP A 244 28.04 9.70 4.19
N ARG A 245 28.45 10.28 3.04
CA ARG A 245 28.43 9.64 1.74
C ARG A 245 29.19 8.32 1.73
N THR A 246 30.28 8.21 2.49
CA THR A 246 31.11 7.00 2.55
C THR A 246 30.34 5.81 3.12
N LYS A 247 29.45 6.06 4.07
CA LYS A 247 28.57 5.05 4.68
C LYS A 247 27.46 4.55 3.75
N VAL A 248 27.19 5.29 2.66
CA VAL A 248 26.20 4.93 1.66
C VAL A 248 26.85 4.30 0.44
N ASP A 249 27.83 4.97 -0.15
CA ASP A 249 28.43 4.57 -1.44
C ASP A 249 29.27 3.30 -1.36
N PHE A 250 29.97 3.11 -0.24
CA PHE A 250 30.88 1.96 -0.03
C PHE A 250 30.28 0.88 0.85
N LEU A 251 28.98 0.99 1.18
CA LEU A 251 28.31 -0.01 2.01
C LEU A 251 28.21 -1.34 1.27
N LYS A 252 28.76 -2.37 1.88
CA LYS A 252 28.58 -3.76 1.50
C LYS A 252 27.99 -4.52 2.67
N VAL A 253 27.08 -5.44 2.40
CA VAL A 253 26.42 -6.29 3.38
C VAL A 253 26.57 -7.75 2.97
N ALA A 254 26.51 -8.67 3.92
CA ALA A 254 26.67 -10.10 3.69
C ALA A 254 27.91 -10.43 2.81
N GLY A 255 29.02 -9.77 3.11
CA GLY A 255 30.29 -9.89 2.42
C GLY A 255 30.42 -8.94 1.20
N GLU A 256 29.68 -9.13 0.13
CA GLU A 256 29.90 -8.42 -1.13
C GLU A 256 28.65 -7.75 -1.72
N VAL A 257 27.46 -7.92 -1.14
CA VAL A 257 26.23 -7.33 -1.68
C VAL A 257 26.24 -5.82 -1.50
N ALA A 258 26.19 -5.09 -2.61
CA ALA A 258 26.14 -3.64 -2.67
C ALA A 258 24.98 -3.15 -3.55
N GLY A 259 24.55 -1.91 -3.32
CA GLY A 259 23.54 -1.28 -4.18
C GLY A 259 24.13 -0.92 -5.55
N LYS A 260 23.47 -1.32 -6.62
CA LYS A 260 23.87 -1.04 -8.01
C LYS A 260 23.50 0.38 -8.49
N ASN A 261 22.56 1.02 -7.80
CA ASN A 261 22.15 2.39 -8.06
C ASN A 261 21.90 3.14 -6.74
N VAL A 262 21.74 4.45 -6.83
CA VAL A 262 21.58 5.32 -5.64
C VAL A 262 20.43 4.88 -4.74
N ARG A 263 19.28 4.50 -5.31
CA ARG A 263 18.13 4.04 -4.49
C ARG A 263 18.42 2.75 -3.74
N GLN A 264 19.11 1.82 -4.36
CA GLN A 264 19.54 0.58 -3.71
C GLN A 264 20.60 0.81 -2.63
N LYS A 265 21.54 1.73 -2.86
CA LYS A 265 22.54 2.12 -1.86
C LYS A 265 21.89 2.75 -0.62
N LEU A 266 20.99 3.71 -0.83
CA LEU A 266 20.22 4.34 0.24
C LEU A 266 19.29 3.36 0.96
N LEU A 267 18.67 2.43 0.23
CA LEU A 267 17.87 1.36 0.83
C LEU A 267 18.74 0.48 1.75
N LEU A 268 19.89 0.01 1.29
CA LEU A 268 20.81 -0.78 2.12
C LEU A 268 21.23 -0.01 3.38
N TRP A 269 21.62 1.25 3.25
CA TRP A 269 21.95 2.11 4.38
C TRP A 269 20.80 2.21 5.39
N SER A 270 19.57 2.33 4.90
CA SER A 270 18.36 2.40 5.73
C SER A 270 18.05 1.07 6.40
N LEU A 271 18.19 -0.04 5.70
CA LEU A 271 18.02 -1.39 6.23
C LEU A 271 19.07 -1.71 7.31
N MET A 272 20.26 -1.12 7.19
CA MET A 272 21.31 -1.23 8.21
C MET A 272 21.10 -0.33 9.42
N GLY A 273 19.98 0.41 9.47
CA GLY A 273 19.56 1.21 10.63
C GLY A 273 19.59 2.72 10.42
N ALA A 274 19.89 3.21 9.21
CA ALA A 274 19.88 4.65 8.89
C ALA A 274 20.72 5.53 9.84
N GLY A 275 21.88 5.03 10.25
CA GLY A 275 22.80 5.68 11.20
C GLY A 275 22.69 5.18 12.64
N GLU A 276 21.57 4.53 13.03
CA GLU A 276 21.40 3.88 14.33
C GLU A 276 21.24 2.38 14.16
N SER A 277 22.23 1.63 14.55
CA SER A 277 22.28 0.18 14.33
C SER A 277 21.51 -0.62 15.38
N ASP A 278 21.35 -0.09 16.59
CA ASP A 278 20.59 -0.75 17.66
C ASP A 278 19.07 -0.57 17.44
N PRO A 279 18.33 -1.64 17.13
CA PRO A 279 16.88 -1.54 16.90
C PRO A 279 16.09 -1.19 18.17
N SER A 280 16.72 -1.25 19.35
CA SER A 280 16.10 -0.89 20.63
C SER A 280 16.30 0.59 20.97
N ALA A 281 17.21 1.27 20.28
CA ALA A 281 17.53 2.67 20.57
C ALA A 281 16.33 3.60 20.29
N PRO A 282 16.19 4.69 21.06
CA PRO A 282 15.25 5.75 20.74
C PRO A 282 15.53 6.33 19.35
N GLY A 283 14.48 6.45 18.51
CA GLY A 283 14.61 6.96 17.14
C GLY A 283 15.11 5.94 16.09
N ALA A 284 15.44 4.70 16.49
CA ALA A 284 15.78 3.65 15.55
C ALA A 284 14.62 3.35 14.60
N ILE A 285 14.95 3.05 13.33
CA ILE A 285 13.98 2.64 12.33
C ILE A 285 13.49 1.21 12.63
N LYS A 286 12.20 1.06 12.85
CA LYS A 286 11.54 -0.20 13.22
C LYS A 286 10.62 -0.73 12.11
N LEU A 287 10.23 0.14 11.17
CA LEU A 287 9.38 -0.23 10.04
C LEU A 287 9.92 0.41 8.75
N ILE A 288 10.14 -0.40 7.73
CA ILE A 288 10.41 0.08 6.38
C ILE A 288 9.33 -0.45 5.44
N SER A 289 8.62 0.46 4.74
CA SER A 289 7.71 0.10 3.66
C SER A 289 8.46 0.20 2.34
N LEU A 290 8.50 -0.89 1.58
CA LEU A 290 9.29 -1.00 0.35
C LEU A 290 8.41 -1.37 -0.84
N ALA A 291 8.07 -0.37 -1.64
CA ALA A 291 7.28 -0.51 -2.85
C ALA A 291 8.16 -0.58 -4.11
N GLY A 292 7.70 -1.26 -5.15
CA GLY A 292 8.34 -1.22 -6.46
C GLY A 292 8.14 -2.48 -7.29
N PRO A 293 8.51 -2.44 -8.59
CA PRO A 293 8.29 -3.54 -9.51
C PRO A 293 9.13 -4.78 -9.16
N ALA A 294 8.69 -5.94 -9.63
CA ALA A 294 9.46 -7.18 -9.54
C ALA A 294 10.84 -7.00 -10.20
N GLY A 295 11.87 -7.61 -9.61
CA GLY A 295 13.25 -7.50 -10.12
C GLY A 295 13.98 -6.19 -9.77
N SER A 296 13.39 -5.30 -8.97
CA SER A 296 14.10 -4.10 -8.47
C SER A 296 15.06 -4.38 -7.31
N GLY A 297 15.16 -5.62 -6.84
CA GLY A 297 16.06 -6.07 -5.79
C GLY A 297 15.51 -5.94 -4.36
N LYS A 298 14.21 -5.70 -4.18
CA LYS A 298 13.59 -5.51 -2.86
C LYS A 298 13.91 -6.64 -1.88
N SER A 299 13.45 -7.84 -2.21
CA SER A 299 13.61 -9.04 -1.36
C SER A 299 15.06 -9.41 -1.16
N PHE A 300 15.86 -9.38 -2.24
CA PHE A 300 17.27 -9.72 -2.20
C PHE A 300 18.08 -8.79 -1.28
N LEU A 301 17.94 -7.47 -1.45
CA LEU A 301 18.66 -6.49 -0.61
C LEU A 301 18.18 -6.51 0.84
N THR A 302 16.88 -6.71 1.05
CA THR A 302 16.33 -6.85 2.41
C THR A 302 16.86 -8.09 3.12
N LEU A 303 16.91 -9.22 2.43
CA LEU A 303 17.43 -10.46 2.99
C LEU A 303 18.95 -10.36 3.28
N ALA A 304 19.71 -9.73 2.38
CA ALA A 304 21.15 -9.50 2.58
C ALA A 304 21.42 -8.61 3.80
N ALA A 305 20.66 -7.53 3.97
CA ALA A 305 20.76 -6.65 5.13
C ALA A 305 20.30 -7.35 6.43
N ALA A 306 19.22 -8.13 6.37
CA ALA A 306 18.74 -8.91 7.50
C ALA A 306 19.80 -9.93 7.96
N TRP A 307 20.41 -10.61 6.99
CA TRP A 307 21.51 -11.55 7.27
C TRP A 307 22.71 -10.88 7.92
N GLU A 308 23.18 -9.77 7.36
CA GLU A 308 24.29 -9.00 7.93
C GLU A 308 24.00 -8.55 9.38
N ARG A 309 22.77 -8.06 9.65
CA ARG A 309 22.38 -7.63 11.00
C ARG A 309 22.21 -8.80 11.97
N LEU A 310 21.79 -9.96 11.47
CA LEU A 310 21.75 -11.20 12.24
C LEU A 310 23.18 -11.64 12.66
N GLU A 311 24.13 -11.63 11.70
CA GLU A 311 25.52 -11.98 11.95
C GLU A 311 26.23 -11.00 12.91
N ARG A 312 25.83 -9.73 12.88
CA ARG A 312 26.31 -8.71 13.84
C ARG A 312 25.64 -8.80 15.22
N GLY A 313 24.68 -9.69 15.41
CA GLY A 313 23.97 -9.88 16.67
C GLY A 313 22.94 -8.80 17.01
N HIS A 314 22.53 -7.96 16.02
CA HIS A 314 21.47 -6.98 16.23
C HIS A 314 20.09 -7.65 16.36
N PHE A 315 19.92 -8.82 15.74
CA PHE A 315 18.73 -9.66 15.84
C PHE A 315 19.11 -11.10 16.18
N GLU A 316 18.22 -11.83 16.81
CA GLU A 316 18.40 -13.23 17.16
C GLU A 316 17.93 -14.16 16.04
N ARG A 317 16.95 -13.71 15.22
CA ARG A 317 16.38 -14.47 14.10
C ARG A 317 15.79 -13.59 13.02
N ILE A 318 15.59 -14.18 11.85
CA ILE A 318 14.88 -13.61 10.71
C ILE A 318 13.58 -14.40 10.55
N VAL A 319 12.45 -13.72 10.39
CA VAL A 319 11.16 -14.32 10.08
C VAL A 319 10.68 -13.76 8.75
N ILE A 320 10.40 -14.63 7.79
CA ILE A 320 9.85 -14.26 6.51
C ILE A 320 8.41 -14.76 6.44
N THR A 321 7.50 -13.87 6.09
CA THR A 321 6.07 -14.18 6.01
C THR A 321 5.44 -13.54 4.77
N ARG A 322 4.37 -14.16 4.26
CA ARG A 322 3.57 -13.60 3.16
C ARG A 322 2.11 -14.03 3.29
N PRO A 323 1.16 -13.28 2.71
CA PRO A 323 -0.21 -13.74 2.56
C PRO A 323 -0.27 -14.96 1.66
N MET A 324 -1.14 -15.89 2.00
CA MET A 324 -1.47 -17.02 1.13
C MET A 324 -2.63 -16.56 0.24
N VAL A 325 -2.34 -16.21 -1.01
CA VAL A 325 -3.35 -15.86 -2.02
C VAL A 325 -3.59 -17.09 -2.90
N GLU A 326 -4.86 -17.46 -3.04
CA GLU A 326 -5.24 -18.50 -4.02
C GLU A 326 -5.19 -17.87 -5.42
N ILE A 327 -4.24 -18.27 -6.23
CA ILE A 327 -4.11 -17.83 -7.62
C ILE A 327 -5.03 -18.69 -8.48
N GLY A 328 -6.11 -18.08 -8.99
CA GLY A 328 -7.04 -18.71 -9.95
C GLY A 328 -8.37 -19.20 -9.37
N THR A 329 -9.35 -19.47 -10.25
CA THR A 329 -10.63 -20.07 -9.91
C THR A 329 -10.40 -21.41 -9.22
N SER A 330 -10.77 -21.47 -7.94
CA SER A 330 -10.88 -22.63 -7.05
C SER A 330 -10.33 -23.95 -7.62
N LEU A 331 -9.02 -24.10 -7.64
CA LEU A 331 -8.43 -25.42 -7.41
C LEU A 331 -8.73 -25.70 -5.94
N GLY A 332 -9.80 -26.45 -5.71
CA GLY A 332 -10.23 -26.85 -4.37
C GLY A 332 -9.03 -27.25 -3.53
N PHE A 333 -9.18 -27.17 -2.22
CA PHE A 333 -8.22 -27.54 -1.21
C PHE A 333 -7.08 -28.41 -1.77
N LEU A 334 -5.94 -27.80 -2.12
CA LEU A 334 -4.78 -28.58 -2.55
C LEU A 334 -4.47 -29.53 -1.40
N PRO A 335 -4.67 -30.86 -1.56
CA PRO A 335 -4.29 -31.83 -0.55
C PRO A 335 -2.77 -31.76 -0.42
N GLY A 336 -2.25 -31.64 0.77
CA GLY A 336 -0.83 -31.61 1.03
C GLY A 336 -0.53 -31.03 2.41
N SER A 337 0.60 -31.42 2.97
CA SER A 337 1.11 -30.87 4.23
C SER A 337 1.41 -29.37 4.10
N LEU A 338 1.50 -28.67 5.22
CA LEU A 338 1.89 -27.26 5.26
C LEU A 338 3.24 -27.06 4.53
N ASP A 339 4.18 -27.98 4.72
CA ASP A 339 5.51 -27.93 4.11
C ASP A 339 5.45 -28.01 2.58
N GLU A 340 4.56 -28.82 2.00
CA GLU A 340 4.37 -28.88 0.55
C GLU A 340 3.82 -27.57 -0.04
N LYS A 341 3.00 -26.86 0.71
CA LYS A 341 2.45 -25.56 0.29
C LYS A 341 3.45 -24.41 0.41
N ILE A 342 4.40 -24.49 1.34
CA ILE A 342 5.46 -23.49 1.56
C ILE A 342 6.64 -23.72 0.62
N ARG A 343 6.86 -24.95 0.16
CA ARG A 343 8.02 -25.38 -0.62
C ARG A 343 8.34 -24.51 -1.86
N PRO A 344 7.38 -24.12 -2.71
CA PRO A 344 7.67 -23.27 -3.88
C PRO A 344 8.20 -21.88 -3.47
N TRP A 345 7.71 -21.34 -2.36
CA TRP A 345 8.16 -20.06 -1.81
C TRP A 345 9.52 -20.19 -1.13
N GLY A 346 9.76 -21.29 -0.40
CA GLY A 346 11.04 -21.62 0.21
C GLY A 346 12.18 -21.63 -0.81
N GLY A 347 11.95 -22.18 -2.00
CA GLY A 347 12.95 -22.26 -3.08
C GLY A 347 13.46 -20.87 -3.52
N MET A 348 12.58 -19.87 -3.65
CA MET A 348 12.98 -18.50 -4.01
C MET A 348 13.88 -17.86 -2.93
N ILE A 349 13.59 -18.13 -1.68
CA ILE A 349 14.39 -17.60 -0.56
C ILE A 349 15.73 -18.33 -0.50
N GLU A 350 15.74 -19.62 -0.73
CA GLU A 350 16.96 -20.44 -0.84
C GLU A 350 17.88 -19.93 -1.95
N ASP A 351 17.36 -19.65 -3.14
CA ASP A 351 18.12 -19.10 -4.24
C ASP A 351 18.73 -17.74 -3.91
N ASN A 352 17.97 -16.86 -3.25
CA ASN A 352 18.47 -15.59 -2.79
C ASN A 352 19.57 -15.75 -1.72
N LEU A 353 19.41 -16.66 -0.77
CA LEU A 353 20.42 -16.93 0.25
C LEU A 353 21.70 -17.51 -0.36
N ARG A 354 21.59 -18.42 -1.31
CA ARG A 354 22.76 -18.95 -2.03
C ARG A 354 23.53 -17.86 -2.77
N ALA A 355 22.82 -16.91 -3.36
CA ALA A 355 23.43 -15.77 -4.05
C ALA A 355 24.06 -14.77 -3.07
N ILE A 356 23.54 -14.65 -1.85
CA ILE A 356 24.05 -13.76 -0.79
C ILE A 356 25.29 -14.37 -0.12
N VAL A 357 25.21 -15.65 0.25
CA VAL A 357 26.30 -16.39 0.86
C VAL A 357 27.13 -17.03 -0.26
N HIS A 358 28.05 -16.27 -0.82
CA HIS A 358 28.87 -16.72 -1.95
C HIS A 358 29.51 -18.08 -1.66
N VAL A 359 29.00 -19.13 -2.28
CA VAL A 359 29.63 -20.44 -2.32
C VAL A 359 30.54 -20.48 -3.54
N PRO A 360 31.90 -20.49 -3.39
CA PRO A 360 32.76 -20.67 -4.55
C PRO A 360 32.41 -22.00 -5.21
N SER A 361 32.26 -21.98 -6.54
CA SER A 361 32.12 -23.23 -7.29
C SER A 361 33.36 -24.10 -7.12
N PRO A 362 33.24 -25.45 -7.15
CA PRO A 362 34.37 -26.37 -6.98
C PRO A 362 35.53 -26.16 -7.97
N ASP A 363 35.28 -25.44 -9.09
CA ASP A 363 36.26 -25.17 -10.15
C ASP A 363 37.15 -23.96 -9.95
N GLU A 364 36.88 -23.07 -9.00
CA GLU A 364 37.72 -21.88 -8.75
C GLU A 364 39.02 -22.18 -7.93
N GLY A 365 39.20 -23.43 -7.51
CA GLY A 365 40.34 -23.87 -6.67
C GLY A 365 41.66 -24.16 -7.40
N ARG A 366 41.78 -23.95 -8.73
CA ARG A 366 43.01 -24.33 -9.50
C ARG A 366 43.88 -23.15 -9.93
N GLY A 367 44.06 -22.14 -9.12
CA GLY A 367 44.97 -21.04 -9.43
C GLY A 367 45.54 -20.38 -8.18
N GLY A 368 46.72 -20.82 -7.74
CA GLY A 368 47.74 -20.04 -7.03
C GLY A 368 47.40 -19.45 -5.67
N ALA A 369 47.67 -20.18 -4.59
CA ALA A 369 47.60 -19.73 -3.22
C ALA A 369 48.45 -18.49 -2.92
N LYS A 370 47.82 -17.36 -2.51
CA LYS A 370 48.42 -16.39 -1.59
C LYS A 370 47.80 -16.56 -0.20
N ARG A 371 48.63 -17.04 0.74
CA ARG A 371 48.32 -17.11 2.18
C ARG A 371 48.03 -15.72 2.73
N GLY A 372 46.85 -15.52 3.22
CA GLY A 372 46.49 -14.34 3.99
C GLY A 372 44.97 -14.25 4.12
N VAL A 373 44.47 -14.60 5.32
CA VAL A 373 43.07 -14.49 5.77
C VAL A 373 42.11 -15.49 5.11
N GLN A 374 42.21 -16.75 5.51
CA GLN A 374 41.11 -17.69 5.46
C GLN A 374 40.02 -17.26 6.43
N ARG A 375 39.14 -16.33 6.01
CA ARG A 375 37.78 -16.30 6.52
C ARG A 375 37.12 -17.55 5.98
N ALA A 376 36.80 -18.50 6.82
CA ALA A 376 36.22 -19.78 6.45
C ALA A 376 34.96 -19.54 5.61
N VAL A 377 35.08 -19.79 4.32
CA VAL A 377 33.94 -19.94 3.43
C VAL A 377 33.21 -21.19 3.89
N ARG A 378 32.15 -21.04 4.67
CA ARG A 378 31.34 -22.17 5.11
C ARG A 378 30.63 -22.72 3.88
N HIS A 379 30.94 -23.94 3.50
CA HIS A 379 30.16 -24.71 2.53
C HIS A 379 28.72 -24.77 3.03
N PHE A 380 27.79 -24.35 2.18
CA PHE A 380 26.35 -24.55 2.38
C PHE A 380 26.06 -26.04 2.18
N ASP A 381 26.20 -26.81 3.22
CA ASP A 381 25.81 -28.22 3.29
C ASP A 381 24.51 -28.39 4.09
N ALA A 382 23.96 -29.58 4.12
CA ALA A 382 22.75 -29.87 4.90
C ALA A 382 22.86 -29.51 6.39
N LYS A 383 24.07 -29.47 6.94
CA LYS A 383 24.34 -29.09 8.33
C LYS A 383 24.24 -27.57 8.52
N SER A 384 24.72 -26.80 7.55
CA SER A 384 24.55 -25.33 7.54
C SER A 384 23.06 -24.91 7.42
N TRP A 385 22.25 -25.69 6.72
CA TRP A 385 20.81 -25.51 6.68
C TRP A 385 20.15 -25.74 8.04
N LEU A 386 20.49 -26.82 8.73
CA LEU A 386 19.97 -27.12 10.07
C LEU A 386 20.36 -26.05 11.08
N GLU A 387 21.59 -25.51 10.99
CA GLU A 387 22.02 -24.38 11.83
C GLU A 387 21.30 -23.07 11.47
N MET A 388 20.82 -22.93 10.23
CA MET A 388 20.03 -21.79 9.79
C MET A 388 18.54 -21.91 10.14
N GLU A 389 17.96 -23.12 10.19
CA GLU A 389 16.56 -23.35 10.53
C GLU A 389 16.18 -22.72 11.89
N ASP A 390 17.09 -22.71 12.86
CA ASP A 390 16.86 -22.05 14.15
C ASP A 390 16.89 -20.52 14.08
N ARG A 391 17.53 -19.94 13.06
CA ARG A 391 17.73 -18.49 12.91
C ARG A 391 16.91 -17.86 11.77
N LEU A 392 16.45 -18.65 10.82
CA LEU A 392 15.60 -18.24 9.69
C LEU A 392 14.33 -19.06 9.67
N GLU A 393 13.20 -18.42 9.83
CA GLU A 393 11.90 -19.10 9.89
C GLU A 393 10.97 -18.57 8.79
N LEU A 394 10.39 -19.50 8.01
CA LEU A 394 9.38 -19.22 7.00
C LEU A 394 7.99 -19.54 7.58
N ILE A 395 7.17 -18.52 7.79
CA ILE A 395 5.88 -18.71 8.44
C ILE A 395 4.78 -18.07 7.57
N PRO A 396 3.77 -18.84 7.12
CA PRO A 396 2.59 -18.23 6.53
C PRO A 396 1.92 -17.27 7.52
N LEU A 397 1.45 -16.15 7.03
CA LEU A 397 0.88 -15.09 7.88
C LEU A 397 -0.27 -15.58 8.77
N ALA A 398 -1.05 -16.56 8.32
CA ALA A 398 -2.13 -17.16 9.10
C ALA A 398 -1.67 -17.78 10.44
N TYR A 399 -0.41 -18.21 10.54
CA TYR A 399 0.15 -18.87 11.73
C TYR A 399 0.89 -17.92 12.69
N ILE A 400 0.86 -16.63 12.44
CA ILE A 400 1.49 -15.62 13.30
C ILE A 400 0.66 -15.32 14.56
N ARG A 401 -0.63 -15.63 14.54
CA ARG A 401 -1.52 -15.42 15.71
C ARG A 401 -1.01 -16.19 16.92
N GLY A 402 -0.97 -15.51 18.08
CA GLY A 402 -0.50 -16.11 19.35
C GLY A 402 1.01 -16.07 19.55
N ARG A 403 1.78 -15.64 18.55
CA ARG A 403 3.23 -15.48 18.67
C ARG A 403 3.62 -14.05 19.03
N THR A 404 4.82 -13.88 19.59
CA THR A 404 5.46 -12.58 19.83
C THR A 404 6.90 -12.65 19.30
N PHE A 405 7.27 -11.67 18.49
CA PHE A 405 8.60 -11.58 17.89
C PHE A 405 9.42 -10.54 18.65
N ARG A 406 10.44 -10.97 19.37
CA ARG A 406 11.40 -10.11 20.06
C ARG A 406 12.75 -10.26 19.38
N LYS A 407 13.51 -9.17 19.30
CA LYS A 407 14.84 -9.13 18.64
C LYS A 407 14.85 -9.85 17.29
N THR A 408 13.77 -9.67 16.53
CA THR A 408 13.52 -10.39 15.28
C THR A 408 13.49 -9.41 14.11
N PHE A 409 14.18 -9.73 13.03
CA PHE A 409 14.02 -9.06 11.75
C PHE A 409 12.91 -9.74 10.97
N VAL A 410 11.78 -9.06 10.78
CA VAL A 410 10.62 -9.60 10.09
C VAL A 410 10.54 -9.06 8.67
N ILE A 411 10.35 -9.92 7.70
CA ILE A 411 10.14 -9.58 6.29
C ILE A 411 8.73 -10.02 5.90
N LEU A 412 7.86 -9.05 5.57
CA LEU A 412 6.54 -9.32 5.02
C LEU A 412 6.59 -9.13 3.51
N GLU A 413 6.52 -10.22 2.76
CA GLU A 413 6.46 -10.24 1.30
C GLU A 413 5.02 -10.12 0.78
N GLU A 414 4.87 -9.63 -0.45
CA GLU A 414 3.59 -9.53 -1.18
C GLU A 414 2.50 -8.76 -0.40
N ALA A 415 2.89 -7.71 0.31
CA ALA A 415 1.98 -6.95 1.17
C ALA A 415 0.85 -6.24 0.41
N GLN A 416 0.95 -6.07 -0.93
CA GLN A 416 -0.13 -5.55 -1.76
C GLN A 416 -1.31 -6.53 -1.85
N ASN A 417 -1.09 -7.81 -1.51
CA ASN A 417 -2.13 -8.84 -1.47
C ASN A 417 -2.72 -9.04 -0.07
N LEU A 418 -2.39 -8.15 0.87
CA LEU A 418 -2.80 -8.24 2.26
C LEU A 418 -3.86 -7.19 2.59
N GLU A 419 -4.83 -7.58 3.38
CA GLU A 419 -5.80 -6.69 3.99
C GLU A 419 -5.23 -6.02 5.25
N LEU A 420 -5.88 -4.97 5.71
CA LEU A 420 -5.46 -4.25 6.92
C LEU A 420 -5.49 -5.11 8.19
N GLY A 421 -6.53 -5.94 8.36
CA GLY A 421 -6.70 -6.75 9.56
C GLY A 421 -5.50 -7.66 9.85
N PRO A 422 -5.10 -8.51 8.89
CA PRO A 422 -3.88 -9.33 9.00
C PRO A 422 -2.59 -8.52 9.16
N LEU A 423 -2.45 -7.36 8.48
CA LEU A 423 -1.31 -6.47 8.70
C LEU A 423 -1.23 -5.99 10.15
N LYS A 424 -2.35 -5.52 10.72
CA LYS A 424 -2.44 -5.09 12.13
C LYS A 424 -2.06 -6.23 13.07
N VAL A 425 -2.53 -7.46 12.79
CA VAL A 425 -2.15 -8.65 13.57
C VAL A 425 -0.63 -8.84 13.57
N LEU A 426 0.04 -8.78 12.42
CA LEU A 426 1.49 -8.91 12.33
C LEU A 426 2.20 -7.82 13.14
N LEU A 427 1.87 -6.54 12.86
CA LEU A 427 2.57 -5.40 13.46
C LEU A 427 2.43 -5.37 15.00
N THR A 428 1.27 -5.80 15.53
CA THR A 428 1.05 -5.89 16.98
C THR A 428 1.77 -7.08 17.66
N ARG A 429 2.40 -7.97 16.90
CA ARG A 429 3.24 -9.08 17.41
C ARG A 429 4.72 -8.74 17.50
N LEU A 430 5.13 -7.59 16.97
CA LEU A 430 6.53 -7.15 17.06
C LEU A 430 6.81 -6.66 18.48
N GLY A 431 7.71 -7.35 19.15
CA GLY A 431 8.19 -7.00 20.48
C GLY A 431 9.45 -6.13 20.42
N GLU A 432 10.00 -5.86 21.60
CA GLU A 432 11.18 -5.05 21.78
C GLU A 432 12.38 -5.55 20.95
N GLY A 433 13.17 -4.62 20.40
CA GLY A 433 14.34 -4.91 19.58
C GLY A 433 14.02 -5.53 18.22
N SER A 434 12.76 -5.51 17.76
CA SER A 434 12.38 -6.06 16.46
C SER A 434 12.18 -4.97 15.42
N MET A 435 12.35 -5.35 14.15
CA MET A 435 12.14 -4.53 12.98
C MET A 435 11.30 -5.29 11.95
N VAL A 436 10.51 -4.57 11.16
CA VAL A 436 9.76 -5.14 10.04
C VAL A 436 10.02 -4.39 8.74
N VAL A 437 10.17 -5.14 7.66
CA VAL A 437 10.18 -4.61 6.29
C VAL A 437 8.95 -5.15 5.57
N VAL A 438 8.08 -4.23 5.13
CA VAL A 438 6.83 -4.52 4.41
C VAL A 438 7.08 -4.32 2.93
N ILE A 439 7.16 -5.41 2.19
CA ILE A 439 7.54 -5.43 0.76
C ILE A 439 6.31 -5.69 -0.11
N GLY A 440 6.18 -4.94 -1.20
CA GLY A 440 5.13 -5.21 -2.16
C GLY A 440 5.30 -4.49 -3.50
N ASP A 441 4.44 -4.89 -4.45
CA ASP A 441 4.34 -4.31 -5.78
C ASP A 441 2.88 -3.97 -6.07
N SER A 442 2.55 -2.69 -6.04
CA SER A 442 1.18 -2.21 -6.26
C SER A 442 0.64 -2.47 -7.68
N SER A 443 1.51 -2.88 -8.62
CA SER A 443 1.07 -3.31 -9.96
C SER A 443 0.63 -4.78 -10.02
N GLN A 444 0.96 -5.60 -8.99
CA GLN A 444 0.71 -7.04 -8.93
C GLN A 444 -0.27 -7.36 -7.79
N ILE A 445 -1.47 -6.82 -7.86
CA ILE A 445 -2.54 -7.14 -6.89
C ILE A 445 -3.36 -8.29 -7.45
N ASP A 446 -3.19 -9.48 -6.88
CA ASP A 446 -3.91 -10.70 -7.26
C ASP A 446 -5.27 -10.81 -6.58
N ASN A 447 -5.40 -10.20 -5.40
CA ASN A 447 -6.66 -10.20 -4.65
C ASN A 447 -7.63 -9.17 -5.24
N GLN A 448 -8.71 -9.64 -5.86
CA GLN A 448 -9.73 -8.81 -6.54
C GLN A 448 -10.49 -7.86 -5.61
N PHE A 449 -10.40 -8.04 -4.29
CA PHE A 449 -11.01 -7.16 -3.29
C PHE A 449 -10.10 -6.02 -2.86
N LEU A 450 -8.83 -6.05 -3.27
CA LEU A 450 -7.85 -5.03 -2.95
C LEU A 450 -7.61 -4.07 -4.13
N SER A 451 -7.05 -2.93 -3.81
CA SER A 451 -6.73 -1.91 -4.79
C SER A 451 -5.38 -1.26 -4.47
N ASN A 452 -4.83 -0.48 -5.41
CA ASN A 452 -3.57 0.24 -5.19
C ASN A 452 -3.57 1.15 -3.95
N ARG A 453 -4.75 1.55 -3.46
CA ARG A 453 -4.92 2.43 -2.29
C ARG A 453 -5.40 1.69 -1.05
N ASN A 454 -6.07 0.56 -1.23
CA ASN A 454 -6.61 -0.27 -0.16
C ASN A 454 -5.93 -1.64 -0.19
N ASN A 455 -4.75 -1.74 0.38
CA ASN A 455 -3.98 -2.96 0.55
C ASN A 455 -2.96 -2.77 1.67
N GLY A 456 -2.39 -3.85 2.17
CA GLY A 456 -1.50 -3.83 3.32
C GLY A 456 -0.28 -2.93 3.16
N LEU A 457 0.31 -2.86 1.95
CA LEU A 457 1.43 -1.96 1.68
C LEU A 457 1.01 -0.49 1.77
N ALA A 458 -0.11 -0.12 1.11
CA ALA A 458 -0.64 1.25 1.15
C ALA A 458 -1.02 1.67 2.57
N HIS A 459 -1.64 0.77 3.35
CA HIS A 459 -1.95 1.01 4.75
C HIS A 459 -0.70 1.20 5.61
N ALA A 460 0.33 0.38 5.44
CA ALA A 460 1.59 0.56 6.17
C ALA A 460 2.23 1.92 5.86
N ILE A 461 2.28 2.33 4.59
CA ILE A 461 2.82 3.62 4.18
C ILE A 461 2.04 4.77 4.81
N ASN A 462 0.71 4.77 4.69
CA ASN A 462 -0.13 5.88 5.13
C ASN A 462 -0.19 6.01 6.66
N ALA A 463 -0.37 4.89 7.38
CA ALA A 463 -0.50 4.88 8.83
C ALA A 463 0.80 5.34 9.54
N PHE A 464 1.95 4.97 9.00
CA PHE A 464 3.24 5.26 9.62
C PHE A 464 3.99 6.45 9.00
N ARG A 465 3.35 7.18 8.10
CA ARG A 465 3.94 8.30 7.37
C ARG A 465 4.57 9.38 8.26
N LYS A 466 3.97 9.65 9.43
CA LYS A 466 4.43 10.67 10.39
C LYS A 466 5.17 10.08 11.60
N TRP A 467 5.33 8.75 11.64
CA TRP A 467 5.96 8.10 12.78
C TRP A 467 7.49 8.08 12.64
N PRO A 468 8.26 8.60 13.63
CA PRO A 468 9.72 8.68 13.54
C PRO A 468 10.44 7.34 13.38
N GLY A 469 9.82 6.23 13.81
CA GLY A 469 10.35 4.89 13.67
C GLY A 469 10.12 4.25 12.29
N ALA A 470 9.59 4.98 11.30
CA ALA A 470 9.29 4.44 9.98
C ALA A 470 10.03 5.16 8.85
N MET A 471 10.34 4.41 7.81
CA MET A 471 10.81 4.90 6.52
C MET A 471 10.00 4.32 5.38
N HIS A 472 9.95 5.04 4.26
CA HIS A 472 9.29 4.57 3.07
C HIS A 472 10.22 4.64 1.86
N PHE A 473 10.23 3.57 1.04
CA PHE A 473 10.99 3.51 -0.20
C PHE A 473 10.13 3.09 -1.38
N ARG A 474 10.35 3.74 -2.53
CA ARG A 474 9.84 3.30 -3.81
C ARG A 474 10.98 3.03 -4.77
N MET A 475 11.19 1.75 -5.10
CA MET A 475 12.12 1.33 -6.13
C MET A 475 11.50 1.56 -7.50
N LYS A 476 12.25 2.14 -8.44
CA LYS A 476 11.76 2.42 -9.81
C LYS A 476 12.51 1.63 -10.87
N GLN A 477 13.80 1.38 -10.65
CA GLN A 477 14.65 0.73 -11.64
C GLN A 477 14.63 -0.79 -11.45
N ILE A 478 14.38 -1.47 -12.55
CA ILE A 478 14.49 -2.93 -12.64
C ILE A 478 15.95 -3.26 -12.91
N VAL A 479 16.56 -4.11 -12.11
CA VAL A 479 17.93 -4.59 -12.28
C VAL A 479 17.86 -6.06 -12.67
N ARG A 480 17.55 -6.31 -13.95
CA ARG A 480 17.43 -7.66 -14.51
C ARG A 480 18.45 -7.86 -15.63
N SER A 481 18.52 -9.08 -16.16
CA SER A 481 19.19 -9.36 -17.42
C SER A 481 18.51 -8.62 -18.58
N GLU A 482 19.25 -8.32 -19.64
CA GLU A 482 18.71 -7.66 -20.86
C GLU A 482 17.45 -8.36 -21.40
N LEU A 483 17.42 -9.70 -21.37
CA LEU A 483 16.26 -10.47 -21.79
C LEU A 483 15.02 -10.23 -20.91
N ALA A 484 15.22 -10.18 -19.60
CA ALA A 484 14.10 -9.96 -18.66
C ALA A 484 13.58 -8.52 -18.72
N GLU A 485 14.41 -7.55 -19.02
CA GLU A 485 14.03 -6.17 -19.28
C GLU A 485 13.25 -6.04 -20.60
N ALA A 486 13.76 -6.66 -21.67
CA ALA A 486 13.07 -6.71 -22.95
C ALA A 486 11.70 -7.40 -22.84
N ALA A 487 11.61 -8.53 -22.14
CA ALA A 487 10.34 -9.21 -21.94
C ALA A 487 9.32 -8.38 -21.16
N SER A 488 9.75 -7.63 -20.15
CA SER A 488 8.88 -6.73 -19.38
C SER A 488 8.35 -5.53 -20.17
N ASN A 489 9.07 -5.14 -21.23
CA ASN A 489 8.70 -3.99 -22.07
C ASN A 489 7.91 -4.40 -23.32
N LEU A 490 8.04 -5.65 -23.78
CA LEU A 490 7.48 -6.13 -25.05
C LEU A 490 6.24 -7.01 -24.87
N LEU A 491 6.03 -7.58 -23.72
CA LEU A 491 4.92 -8.45 -23.35
C LEU A 491 4.02 -7.81 -22.29
#